data_443838a1129994a465582c137a26061e
#
_entry.id   443838a1129994a465582c137a26061e
#
_cell.length_a   1.000
_cell.length_b   1.000
_cell.length_c   1.000
_cell.angle_alpha   90.00
_cell.angle_beta   90.00
_cell.angle_gamma   90.00
#
_symmetry.space_group_name_H-M   'P 1'
#
loop_
_entity.id
_entity.type
_entity.pdbx_description
1 polymer ?
#
loop_
_entity_poly.entity_id
_entity_poly.type
_entity_poly.pdbx_seq_one_letter_code
_entity_poly.pdbx_strand_id
1 'polypeptide(L)'
;MTVKTYFLKIDTRRNFEIIDITSKINDMIDVRQGIVSVFSKHSTSAIVVNENEEGLLDDLEFTLDNLITDIFTYKHDRIDNNARSHLKSFLLSSSECLPIKNSRLDLGTWQSVFFIELDGPRSGRTITLTIIGE
;
A
#
# COMPACT_ATOMS: atom_id res chain seq x y z
N MET A 1 -18.27 5.02 20.50
CA MET A 1 -17.03 4.73 19.75
C MET A 1 -16.87 3.24 19.57
N THR A 2 -16.52 2.81 18.38
CA THR A 2 -16.32 1.40 18.05
C THR A 2 -14.94 1.16 17.48
N VAL A 3 -14.50 -0.10 17.59
CA VAL A 3 -13.28 -0.56 16.93
C VAL A 3 -13.68 -1.75 16.06
N LYS A 4 -13.41 -1.66 14.75
CA LYS A 4 -13.74 -2.72 13.79
C LYS A 4 -12.56 -3.03 12.90
N THR A 5 -12.41 -4.29 12.54
CA THR A 5 -11.34 -4.75 11.66
C THR A 5 -11.94 -5.41 10.44
N TYR A 6 -11.49 -4.98 9.27
CA TYR A 6 -11.85 -5.53 7.98
C TYR A 6 -10.61 -5.94 7.19
N PHE A 7 -10.80 -6.79 6.22
CA PHE A 7 -9.72 -7.25 5.34
C PHE A 7 -10.08 -6.99 3.88
N LEU A 8 -9.12 -6.42 3.15
CA LEU A 8 -9.15 -6.37 1.70
C LEU A 8 -8.22 -7.44 1.17
N LYS A 9 -8.70 -8.25 0.23
CA LYS A 9 -7.85 -9.21 -0.47
C LYS A 9 -7.65 -8.75 -1.90
N ILE A 10 -6.41 -8.74 -2.36
CA ILE A 10 -6.01 -8.24 -3.67
C ILE A 10 -5.16 -9.29 -4.36
N ASP A 11 -5.52 -9.61 -5.60
CA ASP A 11 -4.69 -10.43 -6.48
C ASP A 11 -3.88 -9.49 -7.36
N THR A 12 -2.57 -9.70 -7.41
CA THR A 12 -1.68 -8.89 -8.23
C THR A 12 -1.25 -9.68 -9.46
N ARG A 13 -0.92 -8.96 -10.54
CA ARG A 13 -0.67 -9.54 -11.86
C ARG A 13 0.75 -9.30 -12.36
N ARG A 14 1.48 -8.36 -11.78
CA ARG A 14 2.82 -7.98 -12.21
C ARG A 14 3.80 -8.03 -11.04
N ASN A 15 5.07 -8.06 -11.35
CA ASN A 15 6.12 -8.02 -10.32
C ASN A 15 6.06 -6.72 -9.52
N PHE A 16 5.97 -5.57 -10.19
CA PHE A 16 5.71 -4.27 -9.59
C PHE A 16 4.36 -3.77 -10.08
N GLU A 17 3.48 -3.46 -9.16
CA GLU A 17 2.14 -2.99 -9.51
C GLU A 17 1.62 -2.02 -8.45
N ILE A 18 1.16 -0.85 -8.90
CA ILE A 18 0.57 0.17 -8.04
C ILE A 18 -0.95 0.09 -8.20
N ILE A 19 -1.65 -0.19 -7.11
CA ILE A 19 -3.10 -0.40 -7.14
C ILE A 19 -3.76 0.65 -6.25
N ASP A 20 -4.63 1.48 -6.85
CA ASP A 20 -5.43 2.44 -6.10
C ASP A 20 -6.53 1.69 -5.33
N ILE A 21 -6.49 1.78 -4.01
CA ILE A 21 -7.44 1.11 -3.12
C ILE A 21 -8.37 2.09 -2.42
N THR A 22 -8.37 3.35 -2.82
CA THR A 22 -9.14 4.41 -2.15
C THR A 22 -10.64 4.07 -2.09
N SER A 23 -11.24 3.69 -3.22
CA SER A 23 -12.67 3.38 -3.27
C SER A 23 -13.03 2.12 -2.46
N LYS A 24 -12.14 1.12 -2.47
CA LYS A 24 -12.34 -0.09 -1.68
C LYS A 24 -12.34 0.19 -0.19
N ILE A 25 -11.47 1.10 0.26
CA ILE A 25 -11.45 1.53 1.66
C ILE A 25 -12.73 2.31 1.98
N ASN A 26 -13.10 3.27 1.14
CA ASN A 26 -14.31 4.06 1.35
C ASN A 26 -15.57 3.19 1.46
N ASP A 27 -15.65 2.12 0.67
CA ASP A 27 -16.79 1.19 0.72
C ASP A 27 -16.91 0.45 2.05
N MET A 28 -15.83 0.34 2.80
CA MET A 28 -15.80 -0.36 4.08
C MET A 28 -15.97 0.55 5.28
N ILE A 29 -15.93 1.88 5.10
CA ILE A 29 -16.10 2.82 6.20
C ILE A 29 -17.56 2.82 6.64
N ASP A 30 -17.77 2.50 7.91
CA ASP A 30 -19.08 2.41 8.52
C ASP A 30 -19.23 3.33 9.75
N VAL A 31 -18.34 4.30 9.88
CA VAL A 31 -18.39 5.34 10.91
C VAL A 31 -18.47 6.70 10.25
N ARG A 32 -19.04 7.67 10.96
CA ARG A 32 -19.17 9.02 10.45
C ARG A 32 -17.85 9.79 10.55
N GLN A 33 -17.12 9.59 11.63
CA GLN A 33 -15.82 10.23 11.85
C GLN A 33 -14.93 9.33 12.68
N GLY A 34 -13.63 9.48 12.52
CA GLY A 34 -12.63 8.70 13.23
C GLY A 34 -11.34 8.57 12.44
N ILE A 35 -10.69 7.44 12.59
CA ILE A 35 -9.47 7.10 11.85
C ILE A 35 -9.55 5.68 11.32
N VAL A 36 -8.81 5.42 10.27
CA VAL A 36 -8.56 4.07 9.77
C VAL A 36 -7.06 3.84 9.65
N SER A 37 -6.60 2.72 10.21
CA SER A 37 -5.26 2.19 9.95
C SER A 37 -5.36 1.25 8.75
N VAL A 38 -4.55 1.50 7.73
CA VAL A 38 -4.44 0.67 6.53
C VAL A 38 -3.08 -0.01 6.59
N PHE A 39 -3.05 -1.33 6.73
CA PHE A 39 -1.82 -2.06 6.99
C PHE A 39 -1.68 -3.29 6.09
N SER A 40 -0.53 -3.41 5.41
CA SER A 40 -0.18 -4.62 4.69
C SER A 40 0.66 -5.55 5.57
N LYS A 41 0.27 -6.82 5.65
CA LYS A 41 0.98 -7.84 6.42
C LYS A 41 2.12 -8.49 5.63
N HIS A 42 2.40 -8.01 4.42
CA HIS A 42 3.39 -8.61 3.53
C HIS A 42 4.66 -7.76 3.48
N SER A 43 5.81 -8.39 3.65
CA SER A 43 7.10 -7.69 3.73
C SER A 43 7.66 -7.27 2.36
N THR A 44 6.97 -7.61 1.28
CA THR A 44 7.33 -7.23 -0.09
C THR A 44 6.23 -6.41 -0.74
N SER A 45 5.63 -5.52 0.02
CA SER A 45 4.57 -4.63 -0.41
C SER A 45 4.65 -3.31 0.35
N ALA A 46 3.82 -2.35 -0.02
CA ALA A 46 3.75 -1.07 0.66
C ALA A 46 2.35 -0.48 0.62
N ILE A 47 2.06 0.41 1.57
CA ILE A 47 0.87 1.26 1.58
C ILE A 47 1.36 2.70 1.56
N VAL A 48 0.94 3.47 0.56
CA VAL A 48 1.36 4.87 0.39
C VAL A 48 0.18 5.74 -0.03
N VAL A 49 0.34 7.05 0.18
CA VAL A 49 -0.67 8.05 -0.19
C VAL A 49 -0.01 9.10 -1.06
N ASN A 50 -0.50 9.28 -2.27
CA ASN A 50 -0.08 10.34 -3.17
C ASN A 50 -1.07 10.46 -4.33
N GLU A 51 -0.68 11.16 -5.38
CA GLU A 51 -1.54 11.43 -6.53
C GLU A 51 -1.56 10.25 -7.50
N ASN A 52 -2.76 9.87 -7.95
CA ASN A 52 -2.93 8.86 -8.99
C ASN A 52 -2.86 9.51 -10.37
N GLU A 53 -1.64 9.71 -10.85
CA GLU A 53 -1.35 10.23 -12.18
C GLU A 53 -0.34 9.31 -12.87
N GLU A 54 -0.62 8.91 -14.10
CA GLU A 54 0.11 7.87 -14.80
C GLU A 54 1.61 8.14 -14.89
N GLY A 55 1.99 9.35 -15.29
CA GLY A 55 3.40 9.73 -15.40
C GLY A 55 4.11 9.71 -14.05
N LEU A 56 3.44 10.18 -13.00
CA LEU A 56 3.99 10.17 -11.65
C LEU A 56 4.20 8.74 -11.14
N LEU A 57 3.27 7.83 -11.43
CA LEU A 57 3.40 6.44 -11.03
C LEU A 57 4.55 5.74 -11.78
N ASP A 58 4.73 6.05 -13.06
CA ASP A 58 5.89 5.57 -13.83
C ASP A 58 7.20 6.13 -13.26
N ASP A 59 7.21 7.41 -12.88
CA ASP A 59 8.36 8.04 -12.25
C ASP A 59 8.71 7.39 -10.90
N LEU A 60 7.70 6.96 -10.14
CA LEU A 60 7.93 6.25 -8.88
C LEU A 60 8.67 4.92 -9.12
N GLU A 61 8.20 4.13 -10.07
CA GLU A 61 8.86 2.87 -10.42
C GLU A 61 10.30 3.11 -10.88
N PHE A 62 10.50 4.06 -11.77
CA PHE A 62 11.83 4.46 -12.26
C PHE A 62 12.75 4.89 -11.11
N THR A 63 12.24 5.73 -10.21
CA THR A 63 13.02 6.25 -9.08
C THR A 63 13.41 5.11 -8.12
N LEU A 64 12.49 4.21 -7.80
CA LEU A 64 12.79 3.08 -6.92
C LEU A 64 13.82 2.14 -7.54
N ASP A 65 13.73 1.88 -8.84
CA ASP A 65 14.69 1.03 -9.54
C ASP A 65 16.09 1.63 -9.61
N ASN A 66 16.20 2.95 -9.66
CA ASN A 66 17.48 3.64 -9.66
C ASN A 66 18.06 3.85 -8.26
N LEU A 67 17.21 3.94 -7.25
CA LEU A 67 17.64 4.07 -5.85
C LEU A 67 18.06 2.73 -5.27
N ILE A 68 17.31 1.67 -5.56
CA ILE A 68 17.58 0.30 -5.11
C ILE A 68 17.86 -0.53 -6.35
N THR A 69 19.12 -0.50 -6.81
CA THR A 69 19.52 -1.05 -8.10
C THR A 69 19.76 -2.55 -8.04
N ASP A 70 19.77 -3.19 -9.21
CA ASP A 70 20.11 -4.60 -9.37
C ASP A 70 21.59 -4.88 -9.64
N ILE A 71 22.41 -3.82 -9.64
CA ILE A 71 23.86 -3.98 -9.90
C ILE A 71 24.63 -4.49 -8.67
N PHE A 72 24.04 -4.43 -7.48
CA PHE A 72 24.67 -4.90 -6.27
C PHE A 72 24.28 -6.35 -5.95
N THR A 73 25.15 -7.05 -5.23
CA THR A 73 24.87 -8.37 -4.70
C THR A 73 24.34 -8.21 -3.27
N TYR A 74 23.06 -8.44 -3.08
CA TYR A 74 22.44 -8.36 -1.77
C TYR A 74 22.49 -9.70 -1.04
N LYS A 75 22.73 -9.66 0.26
CA LYS A 75 22.85 -10.88 1.08
C LYS A 75 21.58 -11.72 1.08
N HIS A 76 20.42 -11.08 1.14
CA HIS A 76 19.12 -11.78 1.17
C HIS A 76 18.84 -12.54 -0.12
N ASP A 77 19.44 -12.16 -1.25
CA ASP A 77 19.25 -12.86 -2.53
C ASP A 77 19.73 -14.30 -2.50
N ARG A 78 20.57 -14.66 -1.55
CA ARG A 78 21.00 -16.04 -1.33
C ARG A 78 19.87 -16.95 -0.83
N ILE A 79 18.81 -16.37 -0.29
CA ILE A 79 17.65 -17.09 0.27
C ILE A 79 16.51 -17.09 -0.75
N ASP A 80 15.99 -15.91 -1.13
CA ASP A 80 14.76 -15.78 -1.92
C ASP A 80 14.91 -14.98 -3.21
N ASN A 81 16.09 -14.43 -3.48
CA ASN A 81 16.38 -13.60 -4.66
C ASN A 81 15.41 -12.41 -4.83
N ASN A 82 14.96 -11.83 -3.72
CA ASN A 82 14.03 -10.70 -3.72
C ASN A 82 14.39 -9.59 -2.73
N ALA A 83 15.70 -9.42 -2.46
CA ALA A 83 16.17 -8.39 -1.53
C ALA A 83 15.67 -6.99 -1.89
N ARG A 84 15.67 -6.65 -3.18
CA ARG A 84 15.22 -5.33 -3.66
C ARG A 84 13.74 -5.07 -3.29
N SER A 85 12.91 -6.08 -3.38
CA SER A 85 11.50 -5.97 -2.99
C SER A 85 11.33 -5.62 -1.52
N HIS A 86 12.08 -6.29 -0.64
CA HIS A 86 12.09 -5.99 0.79
C HIS A 86 12.64 -4.60 1.08
N LEU A 87 13.73 -4.21 0.42
CA LEU A 87 14.37 -2.91 0.63
C LEU A 87 13.45 -1.76 0.20
N LYS A 88 12.74 -1.92 -0.91
CA LYS A 88 11.73 -0.95 -1.35
C LYS A 88 10.59 -0.85 -0.33
N SER A 89 10.15 -1.98 0.22
CA SER A 89 9.13 -2.01 1.26
C SER A 89 9.58 -1.28 2.53
N PHE A 90 10.81 -1.51 2.99
CA PHE A 90 11.39 -0.76 4.10
C PHE A 90 11.32 0.75 3.87
N LEU A 91 11.65 1.17 2.65
CA LEU A 91 11.69 2.59 2.31
C LEU A 91 10.30 3.22 2.24
N LEU A 92 9.34 2.50 1.66
CA LEU A 92 7.97 3.00 1.43
C LEU A 92 7.06 2.86 2.64
N SER A 93 7.35 1.91 3.54
CA SER A 93 6.53 1.57 4.69
C SER A 93 5.28 0.76 4.34
N SER A 94 4.67 0.14 5.34
CA SER A 94 3.59 -0.84 5.15
C SER A 94 2.25 -0.39 5.72
N SER A 95 2.17 0.82 6.27
CA SER A 95 0.92 1.30 6.87
C SER A 95 0.76 2.80 6.74
N GLU A 96 -0.51 3.21 6.75
CA GLU A 96 -0.92 4.61 6.84
C GLU A 96 -2.09 4.71 7.81
N CYS A 97 -2.12 5.78 8.62
CA CYS A 97 -3.24 6.11 9.48
C CYS A 97 -3.93 7.35 8.90
N LEU A 98 -5.19 7.21 8.52
CA LEU A 98 -5.90 8.22 7.76
C LEU A 98 -7.16 8.69 8.49
N PRO A 99 -7.48 9.99 8.43
CA PRO A 99 -8.71 10.50 9.04
C PRO A 99 -9.94 10.11 8.23
N ILE A 100 -11.05 9.94 8.96
CA ILE A 100 -12.38 9.72 8.39
C ILE A 100 -13.26 10.91 8.77
N LYS A 101 -13.94 11.47 7.78
CA LYS A 101 -14.89 12.56 7.96
C LYS A 101 -16.05 12.39 6.98
N ASN A 102 -17.27 12.61 7.47
CA ASN A 102 -18.48 12.44 6.65
C ASN A 102 -18.55 11.05 6.00
N SER A 103 -18.19 10.02 6.75
CA SER A 103 -18.23 8.60 6.36
C SER A 103 -17.31 8.26 5.17
N ARG A 104 -16.27 9.03 4.97
CA ARG A 104 -15.28 8.81 3.89
C ARG A 104 -13.88 9.14 4.39
N LEU A 105 -12.87 8.65 3.68
CA LEU A 105 -11.49 9.12 3.88
C LEU A 105 -11.42 10.63 3.65
N ASP A 106 -10.82 11.34 4.59
CA ASP A 106 -10.61 12.78 4.50
C ASP A 106 -9.23 13.04 3.89
N LEU A 107 -9.18 12.97 2.57
CA LEU A 107 -7.96 13.14 1.78
C LEU A 107 -7.93 14.50 1.10
N GLY A 108 -6.72 14.97 0.78
CA GLY A 108 -6.57 16.10 -0.13
C GLY A 108 -7.11 15.77 -1.52
N THR A 109 -7.41 16.80 -2.30
CA THR A 109 -8.05 16.68 -3.61
C THR A 109 -7.34 15.68 -4.54
N TRP A 110 -6.02 15.64 -4.50
CA TRP A 110 -5.20 14.82 -5.40
C TRP A 110 -4.70 13.52 -4.77
N GLN A 111 -5.03 13.27 -3.49
CA GLN A 111 -4.53 12.09 -2.80
C GLN A 111 -5.37 10.85 -3.07
N SER A 112 -4.69 9.76 -3.35
CA SER A 112 -5.23 8.41 -3.39
C SER A 112 -4.42 7.52 -2.47
N VAL A 113 -5.01 6.45 -1.99
CA VAL A 113 -4.33 5.43 -1.19
C VAL A 113 -3.98 4.27 -2.10
N PHE A 114 -2.71 3.86 -2.07
CA PHE A 114 -2.22 2.78 -2.93
C PHE A 114 -1.71 1.61 -2.11
N PHE A 115 -2.00 0.41 -2.61
CA PHE A 115 -1.24 -0.79 -2.32
C PHE A 115 -0.20 -0.96 -3.42
N ILE A 116 1.07 -1.13 -3.04
CA ILE A 116 2.15 -1.39 -4.01
C ILE A 116 2.64 -2.81 -3.85
N GLU A 117 2.49 -3.61 -4.91
CA GLU A 117 3.08 -4.93 -5.03
C GLU A 117 4.54 -4.78 -5.45
N LEU A 118 5.45 -5.38 -4.69
CA LEU A 118 6.90 -5.30 -4.96
C LEU A 118 7.52 -6.65 -5.36
N ASP A 119 6.76 -7.73 -5.29
CA ASP A 119 7.25 -9.09 -5.56
C ASP A 119 6.12 -9.98 -6.09
N GLY A 120 5.38 -9.46 -7.06
CA GLY A 120 4.27 -10.19 -7.68
C GLY A 120 4.68 -11.02 -8.90
N PRO A 121 3.72 -11.69 -9.51
CA PRO A 121 2.31 -11.71 -9.14
C PRO A 121 2.02 -12.57 -7.92
N ARG A 122 1.02 -12.19 -7.14
CA ARG A 122 0.58 -12.91 -5.94
C ARG A 122 -0.94 -13.01 -5.88
N SER A 123 -1.42 -14.11 -5.35
CA SER A 123 -2.83 -14.30 -5.07
C SER A 123 -3.09 -14.04 -3.58
N GLY A 124 -4.16 -13.30 -3.28
CA GLY A 124 -4.63 -13.12 -1.90
C GLY A 124 -3.75 -12.23 -1.02
N ARG A 125 -3.13 -11.19 -1.57
CA ARG A 125 -2.50 -10.16 -0.73
C ARG A 125 -3.55 -9.56 0.18
N THR A 126 -3.27 -9.50 1.48
CA THR A 126 -4.22 -9.07 2.50
C THR A 126 -3.82 -7.73 3.09
N ILE A 127 -4.77 -6.78 3.07
CA ILE A 127 -4.64 -5.48 3.70
C ILE A 127 -5.63 -5.45 4.86
N THR A 128 -5.15 -5.13 6.05
CA THR A 128 -5.97 -5.00 7.24
C THR A 128 -6.40 -3.55 7.42
N LEU A 129 -7.70 -3.33 7.55
CA LEU A 129 -8.27 -2.04 7.90
C LEU A 129 -8.77 -2.09 9.34
N THR A 130 -8.22 -1.25 10.21
CA THR A 130 -8.73 -1.10 11.57
C THR A 130 -9.36 0.29 11.68
N ILE A 131 -10.66 0.34 11.92
CA ILE A 131 -11.42 1.58 11.98
C ILE A 131 -11.80 1.86 13.43
N ILE A 132 -11.46 3.05 13.91
CA ILE A 132 -11.84 3.55 15.23
C ILE A 132 -12.64 4.82 15.02
N GLY A 133 -13.90 4.82 15.48
CA GLY A 133 -14.74 5.99 15.28
C GLY A 133 -16.18 5.81 15.75
N GLU A 134 -17.00 6.77 15.35
CA GLU A 134 -18.41 6.79 15.71
C GLU A 134 -19.28 7.38 14.59
#